data_b69be09a3fc2afbb8de1f4d3d04d5e49
#
_entry.id   b69be09a3fc2afbb8de1f4d3d04d5e49
#
_cell.length_a   1.000
_cell.length_b   1.000
_cell.length_c   1.000
_cell.angle_alpha   90.00
_cell.angle_beta   90.00
_cell.angle_gamma   90.00
#
_symmetry.space_group_name_H-M   'P 1'
#
loop_
_entity.id
_entity.type
_entity.pdbx_description
1 polymer ?
#
loop_
_entity_poly.entity_id
_entity_poly.type
_entity_poly.pdbx_seq_one_letter_code
_entity_poly.pdbx_strand_id
1 'polypeptide(L)'
;MTNLISRTGRVQSWIDDPTSRLPVSCTVFVVEDSMEGNNGIEASWRFVSHALRFGAGCAVHLSKIRGKGSENGKGLTASGPVSFAKIYSTLNETLRRGGVYKNGAVVAHLDIDHPDIIDFITTPRSELPWIKRCVNLTPRQWAEADKLVQEAIIYGIKSGDIWLNKIKHDKHGHRIRGNVCLEVYLPSRGTCLLQHVNLGACKIGDLQRAFAEGMSDLCGLHSKTGIDSSGEYLPSRTDRQVGLGVLGLANLLRQNNVTYAQFGEALAATNDGIPGLGTAGLIAGELYKAIQGAAEIAR
;
A
#
# COMPACT_ATOMS: atom_id res chain seq x y z
N MET A 1 7.16 2.70 -26.46
CA MET A 1 7.69 2.54 -25.09
C MET A 1 9.06 1.89 -25.22
N THR A 2 10.08 2.43 -24.60
CA THR A 2 11.42 1.85 -24.62
C THR A 2 11.48 0.59 -23.73
N ASN A 3 12.46 -0.30 -23.94
CA ASN A 3 12.68 -1.45 -23.05
C ASN A 3 13.09 -1.07 -21.62
N LEU A 4 13.27 0.23 -21.37
CA LEU A 4 13.71 0.78 -20.09
C LEU A 4 12.57 0.90 -19.07
N ILE A 5 11.30 0.84 -19.52
CA ILE A 5 10.12 0.98 -18.69
C ILE A 5 9.28 -0.28 -18.76
N SER A 6 8.75 -0.70 -17.61
CA SER A 6 7.84 -1.84 -17.48
C SER A 6 6.57 -1.43 -16.76
N ARG A 7 5.44 -1.48 -17.45
CA ARG A 7 4.13 -1.32 -16.82
C ARG A 7 3.83 -2.52 -15.94
N THR A 8 3.16 -2.28 -14.81
CA THR A 8 2.64 -3.38 -14.01
C THR A 8 1.58 -4.16 -14.80
N GLY A 9 1.44 -5.44 -14.51
CA GLY A 9 0.39 -6.25 -15.15
C GLY A 9 -1.02 -5.68 -14.91
N ARG A 10 -1.21 -4.93 -13.82
CA ARG A 10 -2.46 -4.23 -13.53
C ARG A 10 -2.72 -3.10 -14.52
N VAL A 11 -1.74 -2.23 -14.71
CA VAL A 11 -1.82 -1.11 -15.66
C VAL A 11 -2.01 -1.62 -17.09
N GLN A 12 -1.27 -2.67 -17.47
CA GLN A 12 -1.43 -3.27 -18.79
C GLN A 12 -2.82 -3.85 -18.99
N SER A 13 -3.34 -4.63 -18.02
CA SER A 13 -4.70 -5.20 -18.11
C SER A 13 -5.79 -4.14 -18.18
N TRP A 14 -5.59 -2.98 -17.55
CA TRP A 14 -6.51 -1.86 -17.66
C TRP A 14 -6.45 -1.20 -19.05
N ILE A 15 -5.26 -1.03 -19.62
CA ILE A 15 -5.10 -0.48 -20.98
C ILE A 15 -5.78 -1.40 -22.00
N ASP A 16 -5.65 -2.71 -21.82
CA ASP A 16 -6.24 -3.72 -22.72
C ASP A 16 -7.76 -3.80 -22.57
N ASP A 17 -8.28 -3.60 -21.36
CA ASP A 17 -9.72 -3.64 -21.05
C ASP A 17 -10.09 -2.64 -19.93
N PRO A 18 -10.28 -1.36 -20.26
CA PRO A 18 -10.54 -0.32 -19.28
C PRO A 18 -11.93 -0.41 -18.64
N THR A 19 -12.84 -1.20 -19.19
CA THR A 19 -14.21 -1.33 -18.69
C THR A 19 -14.34 -2.34 -17.55
N SER A 20 -13.48 -3.35 -17.51
CA SER A 20 -13.54 -4.43 -16.51
C SER A 20 -12.39 -4.39 -15.49
N ARG A 21 -11.48 -3.42 -15.58
CA ARG A 21 -10.30 -3.34 -14.74
C ARG A 21 -10.09 -1.94 -14.18
N LEU A 22 -9.62 -1.88 -12.93
CA LEU A 22 -9.06 -0.64 -12.39
C LEU A 22 -7.56 -0.54 -12.75
N PRO A 23 -7.07 0.66 -13.04
CA PRO A 23 -5.65 0.89 -13.32
C PRO A 23 -4.79 0.76 -12.07
N VAL A 24 -5.39 0.82 -10.89
CA VAL A 24 -4.71 0.89 -9.59
C VAL A 24 -4.63 -0.48 -8.93
N SER A 25 -3.52 -0.72 -8.23
CA SER A 25 -3.28 -2.00 -7.56
C SER A 25 -3.87 -2.04 -6.16
N CYS A 26 -3.83 -0.91 -5.46
CA CYS A 26 -4.24 -0.80 -4.06
C CYS A 26 -5.03 0.48 -3.80
N THR A 27 -5.89 0.37 -2.80
CA THR A 27 -6.65 1.50 -2.26
C THR A 27 -6.81 1.35 -0.75
N VAL A 28 -7.22 2.43 -0.10
CA VAL A 28 -7.41 2.51 1.35
C VAL A 28 -8.80 3.03 1.67
N PHE A 29 -9.45 2.47 2.68
CA PHE A 29 -10.68 2.99 3.24
C PHE A 29 -10.59 3.12 4.76
N VAL A 30 -10.87 4.30 5.29
CA VAL A 30 -10.98 4.55 6.73
C VAL A 30 -12.44 4.50 7.13
N VAL A 31 -12.79 3.52 7.95
CA VAL A 31 -14.17 3.30 8.36
C VAL A 31 -14.50 4.19 9.56
N GLU A 32 -15.55 5.00 9.44
CA GLU A 32 -16.10 5.78 10.55
C GLU A 32 -17.00 4.90 11.44
N ASP A 33 -17.12 5.27 12.69
CA ASP A 33 -17.95 4.57 13.70
C ASP A 33 -19.45 4.87 13.53
N SER A 34 -19.97 4.54 12.36
CA SER A 34 -21.38 4.66 11.98
C SER A 34 -21.72 3.59 10.96
N MET A 35 -22.92 3.07 10.98
CA MET A 35 -23.42 2.20 9.91
C MET A 35 -23.60 2.99 8.62
N GLU A 36 -24.16 4.19 8.71
CA GLU A 36 -24.55 5.05 7.60
C GLU A 36 -23.46 6.08 7.24
N GLY A 37 -23.69 6.81 6.16
CA GLY A 37 -22.82 7.89 5.68
C GLY A 37 -21.76 7.42 4.68
N ASN A 38 -21.10 8.40 4.05
CA ASN A 38 -20.18 8.14 2.94
C ASN A 38 -18.91 7.36 3.35
N ASN A 39 -18.54 7.39 4.63
CA ASN A 39 -17.38 6.69 5.17
C ASN A 39 -17.78 5.71 6.28
N GLY A 40 -19.07 5.40 6.42
CA GLY A 40 -19.58 4.43 7.38
C GLY A 40 -19.28 2.99 6.98
N ILE A 41 -19.73 2.08 7.81
CA ILE A 41 -19.47 0.64 7.68
C ILE A 41 -20.09 0.08 6.39
N GLU A 42 -21.35 0.43 6.08
CA GLU A 42 -22.01 -0.01 4.84
C GLU A 42 -21.31 0.53 3.58
N ALA A 43 -20.89 1.79 3.60
CA ALA A 43 -20.13 2.38 2.50
C ALA A 43 -18.79 1.65 2.30
N SER A 44 -18.16 1.18 3.38
CA SER A 44 -16.92 0.42 3.32
C SER A 44 -17.10 -0.95 2.64
N TRP A 45 -18.22 -1.63 2.87
CA TRP A 45 -18.52 -2.91 2.20
C TRP A 45 -18.69 -2.71 0.69
N ARG A 46 -19.42 -1.68 0.29
CA ARG A 46 -19.58 -1.32 -1.12
C ARG A 46 -18.22 -1.01 -1.75
N PHE A 47 -17.40 -0.21 -1.07
CA PHE A 47 -16.08 0.16 -1.53
C PHE A 47 -15.16 -1.05 -1.72
N VAL A 48 -15.07 -1.94 -0.73
CA VAL A 48 -14.26 -3.17 -0.80
C VAL A 48 -14.78 -4.08 -1.92
N SER A 49 -16.10 -4.26 -2.01
CA SER A 49 -16.71 -5.03 -3.09
C SER A 49 -16.36 -4.49 -4.47
N HIS A 50 -16.43 -3.17 -4.65
CA HIS A 50 -16.04 -2.52 -5.90
C HIS A 50 -14.55 -2.75 -6.21
N ALA A 51 -13.65 -2.49 -5.25
CA ALA A 51 -12.22 -2.69 -5.44
C ALA A 51 -11.88 -4.12 -5.84
N LEU A 52 -12.42 -5.11 -5.14
CA LEU A 52 -12.18 -6.53 -5.42
C LEU A 52 -12.71 -6.96 -6.79
N ARG A 53 -13.93 -6.56 -7.16
CA ARG A 53 -14.52 -6.88 -8.47
C ARG A 53 -13.66 -6.40 -9.63
N PHE A 54 -13.10 -5.21 -9.53
CA PHE A 54 -12.23 -4.62 -10.54
C PHE A 54 -10.74 -4.92 -10.32
N GLY A 55 -10.43 -5.73 -9.29
CA GLY A 55 -9.15 -6.36 -9.07
C GLY A 55 -8.13 -5.52 -8.33
N ALA A 56 -8.51 -4.46 -7.65
CA ALA A 56 -7.64 -3.77 -6.71
C ALA A 56 -7.67 -4.44 -5.33
N GLY A 57 -6.54 -4.41 -4.60
CA GLY A 57 -6.49 -4.74 -3.19
C GLY A 57 -7.01 -3.58 -2.34
N CYS A 58 -7.58 -3.87 -1.17
CA CYS A 58 -8.11 -2.87 -0.28
C CYS A 58 -7.57 -3.02 1.14
N ALA A 59 -7.02 -1.94 1.71
CA ALA A 59 -6.72 -1.82 3.13
C ALA A 59 -7.88 -1.13 3.83
N VAL A 60 -8.47 -1.79 4.84
CA VAL A 60 -9.61 -1.30 5.60
C VAL A 60 -9.14 -0.94 7.00
N HIS A 61 -9.19 0.34 7.36
CA HIS A 61 -8.75 0.85 8.66
C HIS A 61 -9.94 0.95 9.60
N LEU A 62 -9.95 0.10 10.63
CA LEU A 62 -11.08 -0.12 11.55
C LEU A 62 -10.92 0.62 12.89
N SER A 63 -9.82 1.34 13.09
CA SER A 63 -9.44 1.92 14.39
C SER A 63 -10.42 2.96 14.96
N LYS A 64 -11.31 3.49 14.13
CA LYS A 64 -12.35 4.43 14.61
C LYS A 64 -13.61 3.72 15.10
N ILE A 65 -13.82 2.46 14.75
CA ILE A 65 -14.95 1.67 15.22
C ILE A 65 -14.78 1.45 16.72
N ARG A 66 -15.81 1.75 17.48
CA ARG A 66 -15.79 1.57 18.95
C ARG A 66 -15.57 0.12 19.34
N GLY A 67 -14.98 -0.11 20.52
CA GLY A 67 -14.71 -1.44 21.04
C GLY A 67 -16.00 -2.23 21.34
N LYS A 68 -15.87 -3.55 21.29
CA LYS A 68 -16.92 -4.50 21.65
C LYS A 68 -17.45 -4.23 23.05
N GLY A 69 -18.76 -4.26 23.20
CA GLY A 69 -19.42 -4.00 24.47
C GLY A 69 -19.69 -2.52 24.78
N SER A 70 -19.16 -1.58 23.98
CA SER A 70 -19.47 -0.15 24.13
C SER A 70 -20.96 0.10 23.86
N GLU A 71 -21.57 0.92 24.67
CA GLU A 71 -22.99 1.33 24.49
C GLU A 71 -23.11 2.30 23.30
N ASN A 72 -24.18 2.16 22.54
CA ASN A 72 -24.47 3.04 21.39
C ASN A 72 -25.47 4.16 21.68
N GLY A 73 -25.82 4.38 22.95
CA GLY A 73 -26.83 5.38 23.40
C GLY A 73 -28.29 4.98 23.08
N LYS A 74 -28.54 3.80 22.48
CA LYS A 74 -29.87 3.27 22.18
C LYS A 74 -30.13 1.93 22.89
N GLY A 75 -29.37 1.63 23.93
CA GLY A 75 -29.49 0.38 24.69
C GLY A 75 -28.94 -0.87 24.00
N LEU A 76 -28.19 -0.69 22.89
CA LEU A 76 -27.52 -1.78 22.19
C LEU A 76 -26.01 -1.67 22.41
N THR A 77 -25.35 -2.81 22.47
CA THR A 77 -23.89 -2.90 22.60
C THR A 77 -23.21 -3.10 21.24
N ALA A 78 -22.07 -2.46 21.05
CA ALA A 78 -21.25 -2.61 19.84
C ALA A 78 -20.66 -4.01 19.76
N SER A 79 -20.58 -4.55 18.55
CA SER A 79 -19.95 -5.85 18.27
C SER A 79 -18.44 -5.77 18.06
N GLY A 80 -17.89 -4.55 17.90
CA GLY A 80 -16.47 -4.28 17.73
C GLY A 80 -15.92 -4.54 16.32
N PRO A 81 -14.68 -4.08 16.05
CA PRO A 81 -14.07 -4.14 14.72
C PRO A 81 -13.82 -5.58 14.22
N VAL A 82 -13.61 -6.55 15.12
CA VAL A 82 -13.35 -7.95 14.73
C VAL A 82 -14.57 -8.58 14.06
N SER A 83 -15.79 -8.29 14.54
CA SER A 83 -17.02 -8.79 13.92
C SER A 83 -17.21 -8.24 12.50
N PHE A 84 -16.89 -6.96 12.28
CA PHE A 84 -16.92 -6.37 10.95
C PHE A 84 -15.80 -6.92 10.04
N ALA A 85 -14.64 -7.27 10.61
CA ALA A 85 -13.57 -7.92 9.87
C ALA A 85 -14.02 -9.26 9.23
N LYS A 86 -14.94 -10.00 9.85
CA LYS A 86 -15.54 -11.23 9.29
C LYS A 86 -16.31 -10.95 7.99
N ILE A 87 -16.99 -9.82 7.88
CA ILE A 87 -17.73 -9.44 6.67
C ILE A 87 -16.75 -9.21 5.51
N TYR A 88 -15.64 -8.52 5.72
CA TYR A 88 -14.63 -8.34 4.67
C TYR A 88 -13.97 -9.66 4.27
N SER A 89 -13.78 -10.59 5.21
CA SER A 89 -13.30 -11.93 4.91
C SER A 89 -14.27 -12.67 3.98
N THR A 90 -15.56 -12.66 4.30
CA THR A 90 -16.61 -13.29 3.47
C THR A 90 -16.76 -12.59 2.11
N LEU A 91 -16.69 -11.27 2.05
CA LEU A 91 -16.70 -10.53 0.78
C LEU A 91 -15.54 -10.98 -0.12
N ASN A 92 -14.33 -11.07 0.43
CA ASN A 92 -13.17 -11.50 -0.34
C ASN A 92 -13.30 -12.95 -0.83
N GLU A 93 -13.83 -13.82 0.01
CA GLU A 93 -14.13 -15.21 -0.38
C GLU A 93 -15.14 -15.28 -1.53
N THR A 94 -16.26 -14.59 -1.39
CA THR A 94 -17.39 -14.64 -2.32
C THR A 94 -17.08 -14.01 -3.67
N LEU A 95 -16.32 -12.90 -3.65
CA LEU A 95 -15.99 -12.12 -4.85
C LEU A 95 -14.75 -12.64 -5.59
N ARG A 96 -14.35 -13.87 -5.36
CA ARG A 96 -13.31 -14.52 -6.15
C ARG A 96 -13.67 -14.43 -7.63
N ARG A 97 -12.78 -13.86 -8.41
CA ARG A 97 -12.99 -13.67 -9.83
C ARG A 97 -13.26 -14.98 -10.54
N GLY A 98 -14.52 -15.20 -10.93
CA GLY A 98 -14.95 -16.19 -11.91
C GLY A 98 -14.30 -17.57 -11.83
N GLY A 99 -14.07 -18.10 -10.64
CA GLY A 99 -13.42 -19.40 -10.44
C GLY A 99 -11.94 -19.45 -10.82
N VAL A 100 -11.34 -18.35 -11.30
CA VAL A 100 -9.97 -18.34 -11.81
C VAL A 100 -9.05 -17.52 -10.90
N TYR A 101 -8.49 -18.14 -9.85
CA TYR A 101 -7.09 -18.09 -9.45
C TYR A 101 -6.55 -16.95 -8.59
N LYS A 102 -7.22 -15.85 -8.32
CA LYS A 102 -6.65 -14.84 -7.41
C LYS A 102 -7.69 -14.36 -6.44
N ASN A 103 -7.52 -14.76 -5.18
CA ASN A 103 -8.20 -14.08 -4.10
C ASN A 103 -7.83 -12.60 -4.17
N GLY A 104 -8.80 -11.73 -3.96
CA GLY A 104 -8.53 -10.32 -3.73
C GLY A 104 -7.65 -10.17 -2.49
N ALA A 105 -6.90 -9.09 -2.43
CA ALA A 105 -6.10 -8.77 -1.26
C ALA A 105 -6.87 -7.80 -0.38
N VAL A 106 -7.26 -8.23 0.82
CA VAL A 106 -7.85 -7.37 1.85
C VAL A 106 -6.99 -7.44 3.11
N VAL A 107 -6.63 -6.28 3.64
CA VAL A 107 -5.93 -6.16 4.92
C VAL A 107 -6.78 -5.30 5.86
N ALA A 108 -7.16 -5.86 6.99
CA ALA A 108 -7.79 -5.12 8.08
C ALA A 108 -6.70 -4.52 8.97
N HIS A 109 -6.80 -3.23 9.25
CA HIS A 109 -5.87 -2.49 10.09
C HIS A 109 -6.54 -2.07 11.38
N LEU A 110 -5.84 -2.24 12.52
CA LEU A 110 -6.25 -1.75 13.82
C LEU A 110 -5.07 -1.08 14.53
N ASP A 111 -5.31 -0.01 15.26
CA ASP A 111 -4.27 0.68 16.02
C ASP A 111 -3.97 -0.09 17.32
N ILE A 112 -2.71 -0.05 17.76
CA ILE A 112 -2.23 -0.81 18.92
C ILE A 112 -2.94 -0.44 20.24
N ASP A 113 -3.44 0.79 20.35
CA ASP A 113 -4.15 1.34 21.51
C ASP A 113 -5.68 1.11 21.48
N HIS A 114 -6.18 0.38 20.47
CA HIS A 114 -7.60 0.08 20.38
C HIS A 114 -8.02 -0.91 21.47
N PRO A 115 -9.21 -0.74 22.14
CA PRO A 115 -9.69 -1.64 23.21
C PRO A 115 -9.72 -3.11 22.80
N ASP A 116 -10.06 -3.42 21.54
CA ASP A 116 -10.19 -4.79 21.04
C ASP A 116 -8.89 -5.30 20.41
N ILE A 117 -7.74 -4.69 20.68
CA ILE A 117 -6.48 -5.06 20.00
C ILE A 117 -6.08 -6.52 20.26
N ILE A 118 -6.28 -7.00 21.49
CA ILE A 118 -5.98 -8.41 21.83
C ILE A 118 -6.90 -9.34 21.06
N ASP A 119 -8.20 -9.10 21.05
CA ASP A 119 -9.17 -9.91 20.28
C ASP A 119 -8.81 -9.92 18.80
N PHE A 120 -8.43 -8.75 18.25
CA PHE A 120 -8.03 -8.62 16.86
C PHE A 120 -6.78 -9.45 16.52
N ILE A 121 -5.77 -9.45 17.38
CA ILE A 121 -4.52 -10.19 17.18
C ILE A 121 -4.75 -11.69 17.35
N THR A 122 -5.47 -12.10 18.40
CA THR A 122 -5.61 -13.49 18.81
C THR A 122 -6.73 -14.25 18.09
N THR A 123 -7.63 -13.56 17.37
CA THR A 123 -8.66 -14.22 16.58
C THR A 123 -8.03 -15.28 15.68
N PRO A 124 -8.47 -16.54 15.73
CA PRO A 124 -7.92 -17.60 14.91
C PRO A 124 -8.01 -17.30 13.41
N ARG A 125 -7.00 -17.70 12.64
CA ARG A 125 -7.00 -17.54 11.18
C ARG A 125 -8.20 -18.24 10.51
N SER A 126 -8.71 -19.31 11.10
CA SER A 126 -9.91 -20.01 10.64
C SER A 126 -11.17 -19.16 10.67
N GLU A 127 -11.24 -18.13 11.54
CA GLU A 127 -12.36 -17.19 11.57
C GLU A 127 -12.23 -16.04 10.57
N LEU A 128 -11.00 -15.72 10.15
CA LEU A 128 -10.68 -14.65 9.20
C LEU A 128 -9.79 -15.16 8.06
N PRO A 129 -10.16 -16.25 7.35
CA PRO A 129 -9.25 -16.96 6.45
C PRO A 129 -8.86 -16.15 5.22
N TRP A 130 -9.69 -15.19 4.80
CA TRP A 130 -9.57 -14.48 3.53
C TRP A 130 -9.07 -13.04 3.64
N ILE A 131 -8.68 -12.62 4.84
CA ILE A 131 -8.05 -11.31 5.06
C ILE A 131 -6.73 -11.47 5.80
N LYS A 132 -5.86 -10.47 5.67
CA LYS A 132 -4.69 -10.27 6.52
C LYS A 132 -5.00 -9.22 7.56
N ARG A 133 -4.27 -9.26 8.67
CA ARG A 133 -4.42 -8.30 9.78
C ARG A 133 -3.14 -7.51 9.95
N CYS A 134 -3.28 -6.23 10.22
CA CYS A 134 -2.15 -5.33 10.41
C CYS A 134 -2.37 -4.45 11.65
N VAL A 135 -1.39 -4.40 12.51
CA VAL A 135 -1.38 -3.49 13.66
C VAL A 135 -0.63 -2.22 13.30
N ASN A 136 -1.28 -1.07 13.48
CA ASN A 136 -0.65 0.24 13.28
C ASN A 136 -0.11 0.75 14.60
N LEU A 137 1.11 1.25 14.59
CA LEU A 137 1.76 1.78 15.78
C LEU A 137 2.82 2.86 15.47
N THR A 138 3.14 3.63 16.48
CA THR A 138 4.35 4.45 16.55
C THR A 138 5.39 3.78 17.47
N PRO A 139 6.69 4.11 17.37
CA PRO A 139 7.69 3.63 18.33
C PRO A 139 7.33 3.93 19.80
N ARG A 140 6.71 5.08 20.05
CA ARG A 140 6.25 5.46 21.39
C ARG A 140 5.12 4.55 21.88
N GLN A 141 4.07 4.37 21.08
CA GLN A 141 2.95 3.47 21.43
C GLN A 141 3.43 2.02 21.66
N TRP A 142 4.43 1.57 20.90
CA TRP A 142 5.05 0.27 21.13
C TRP A 142 5.72 0.19 22.51
N ALA A 143 6.51 1.20 22.87
CA ALA A 143 7.21 1.23 24.15
C ALA A 143 6.26 1.34 25.36
N GLU A 144 5.12 2.01 25.21
CA GLU A 144 4.10 2.23 26.23
C GLU A 144 3.04 1.11 26.29
N ALA A 145 3.00 0.22 25.30
CA ALA A 145 2.00 -0.84 25.23
C ALA A 145 2.17 -1.89 26.35
N ASP A 146 1.04 -2.44 26.80
CA ASP A 146 1.03 -3.55 27.74
C ASP A 146 1.85 -4.73 27.22
N LYS A 147 2.56 -5.41 28.13
CA LYS A 147 3.37 -6.58 27.78
C LYS A 147 2.58 -7.67 27.08
N LEU A 148 1.34 -7.90 27.50
CA LEU A 148 0.47 -8.89 26.87
C LEU A 148 0.21 -8.54 25.40
N VAL A 149 -0.02 -7.26 25.10
CA VAL A 149 -0.19 -6.77 23.71
C VAL A 149 1.10 -6.96 22.91
N GLN A 150 2.24 -6.59 23.47
CA GLN A 150 3.54 -6.78 22.81
C GLN A 150 3.82 -8.26 22.50
N GLU A 151 3.61 -9.15 23.46
CA GLU A 151 3.79 -10.60 23.31
C GLU A 151 2.84 -11.18 22.25
N ALA A 152 1.56 -10.79 22.27
CA ALA A 152 0.59 -11.21 21.28
C ALA A 152 0.98 -10.77 19.87
N ILE A 153 1.45 -9.53 19.69
CA ILE A 153 1.95 -9.02 18.40
C ILE A 153 3.17 -9.83 17.94
N ILE A 154 4.15 -10.05 18.81
CA ILE A 154 5.36 -10.83 18.48
C ILE A 154 4.99 -12.25 18.06
N TYR A 155 4.08 -12.89 18.77
CA TYR A 155 3.58 -14.22 18.43
C TYR A 155 2.88 -14.20 17.06
N GLY A 156 1.99 -13.22 16.81
CA GLY A 156 1.27 -13.07 15.55
C GLY A 156 2.19 -12.81 14.37
N ILE A 157 3.32 -12.09 14.57
CA ILE A 157 4.34 -11.90 13.55
C ILE A 157 5.06 -13.22 13.24
N LYS A 158 5.46 -13.95 14.28
CA LYS A 158 6.15 -15.24 14.12
C LYS A 158 5.28 -16.30 13.42
N SER A 159 3.97 -16.30 13.68
CA SER A 159 3.01 -17.18 12.98
C SER A 159 2.68 -16.69 11.55
N GLY A 160 3.04 -15.47 11.18
CA GLY A 160 2.72 -14.85 9.90
C GLY A 160 1.29 -14.34 9.79
N ASP A 161 0.56 -14.21 10.91
CA ASP A 161 -0.83 -13.75 10.94
C ASP A 161 -0.96 -12.24 11.09
N ILE A 162 0.03 -11.59 11.70
CA ILE A 162 0.02 -10.15 11.98
C ILE A 162 1.16 -9.46 11.27
N TRP A 163 0.83 -8.36 10.60
CA TRP A 163 1.76 -7.43 10.01
C TRP A 163 1.83 -6.15 10.84
N LEU A 164 2.93 -5.41 10.72
CA LEU A 164 3.09 -4.11 11.38
C LEU A 164 3.14 -2.99 10.37
N ASN A 165 2.50 -1.88 10.72
CA ASN A 165 2.53 -0.66 9.94
C ASN A 165 2.84 0.54 10.83
N LYS A 166 3.77 1.40 10.37
CA LYS A 166 4.07 2.66 11.07
C LYS A 166 2.95 3.67 10.84
N ILE A 167 2.51 4.34 11.89
CA ILE A 167 1.62 5.49 11.76
C ILE A 167 2.41 6.65 11.15
N LYS A 168 1.90 7.22 10.07
CA LYS A 168 2.49 8.37 9.36
C LYS A 168 1.48 9.49 9.14
N HIS A 169 2.01 10.70 9.00
CA HIS A 169 1.26 11.90 8.69
C HIS A 169 1.86 12.58 7.45
N ASP A 170 1.03 13.28 6.71
CA ASP A 170 1.48 14.12 5.60
C ASP A 170 2.14 15.42 6.10
N LYS A 171 2.59 16.26 5.16
CA LYS A 171 3.20 17.56 5.48
C LYS A 171 2.27 18.57 6.18
N HIS A 172 0.96 18.30 6.20
CA HIS A 172 -0.05 19.11 6.85
C HIS A 172 -0.51 18.53 8.21
N GLY A 173 0.09 17.42 8.65
CA GLY A 173 -0.25 16.74 9.88
C GLY A 173 -1.45 15.79 9.78
N HIS A 174 -2.04 15.60 8.59
CA HIS A 174 -3.12 14.65 8.40
C HIS A 174 -2.58 13.22 8.36
N ARG A 175 -3.21 12.34 9.11
CA ARG A 175 -2.81 10.94 9.12
C ARG A 175 -3.09 10.27 7.77
N ILE A 176 -2.05 9.76 7.14
CA ILE A 176 -2.11 8.89 5.97
C ILE A 176 -2.03 7.42 6.38
N ARG A 177 -2.60 6.52 5.58
CA ARG A 177 -2.83 5.12 5.94
C ARG A 177 -2.04 4.17 5.04
N GLY A 178 -1.46 3.15 5.62
CA GLY A 178 -0.80 2.09 4.87
C GLY A 178 -1.78 1.36 3.95
N ASN A 179 -1.35 1.07 2.72
CA ASN A 179 -2.08 0.25 1.78
C ASN A 179 -1.98 -1.25 2.13
N VAL A 180 -2.42 -2.12 1.22
CA VAL A 180 -2.41 -3.58 1.41
C VAL A 180 -1.01 -4.13 1.66
N CYS A 181 -0.01 -3.70 0.89
CA CYS A 181 1.37 -4.19 0.97
C CYS A 181 2.26 -3.37 1.90
N LEU A 182 1.73 -2.29 2.49
CA LEU A 182 2.38 -1.39 3.45
C LEU A 182 3.53 -0.52 2.87
N GLU A 183 3.72 -0.51 1.56
CA GLU A 183 4.77 0.28 0.90
C GLU A 183 4.35 1.71 0.58
N VAL A 184 3.04 1.97 0.46
CA VAL A 184 2.47 3.29 0.14
C VAL A 184 1.51 3.73 1.24
N TYR A 185 1.48 5.04 1.49
CA TYR A 185 0.56 5.66 2.43
C TYR A 185 -0.39 6.58 1.67
N LEU A 186 -1.68 6.36 1.84
CA LEU A 186 -2.75 7.01 1.09
C LEU A 186 -3.75 7.70 2.03
N PRO A 187 -4.43 8.76 1.59
CA PRO A 187 -5.66 9.21 2.22
C PRO A 187 -6.77 8.16 2.06
N SER A 188 -7.83 8.27 2.83
CA SER A 188 -9.02 7.43 2.63
C SER A 188 -9.57 7.59 1.21
N ARG A 189 -9.90 6.48 0.55
CA ARG A 189 -10.32 6.40 -0.85
C ARG A 189 -9.23 6.78 -1.86
N GLY A 190 -8.00 6.96 -1.40
CA GLY A 190 -6.83 7.16 -2.23
C GLY A 190 -6.45 5.89 -2.97
N THR A 191 -5.74 6.07 -4.08
CA THR A 191 -5.33 4.98 -4.97
C THR A 191 -3.86 5.09 -5.32
N CYS A 192 -3.25 3.99 -5.73
CA CYS A 192 -1.85 3.95 -6.16
C CYS A 192 -1.72 3.37 -7.55
N LEU A 193 -1.27 4.19 -8.49
CA LEU A 193 -0.88 3.78 -9.84
C LEU A 193 0.63 3.50 -9.86
N LEU A 194 1.01 2.30 -10.31
CA LEU A 194 2.39 1.82 -10.24
C LEU A 194 2.97 1.50 -11.62
N GLN A 195 4.25 1.87 -11.79
CA GLN A 195 5.08 1.51 -12.94
C GLN A 195 6.51 1.27 -12.49
N HIS A 196 7.34 0.66 -13.32
CA HIS A 196 8.73 0.34 -12.99
C HIS A 196 9.70 0.78 -14.06
N VAL A 197 10.89 1.20 -13.63
CA VAL A 197 12.07 1.29 -14.48
C VAL A 197 12.77 -0.08 -14.49
N ASN A 198 13.08 -0.59 -15.68
CA ASN A 198 13.80 -1.84 -15.86
C ASN A 198 15.31 -1.58 -15.85
N LEU A 199 15.90 -1.54 -14.66
CA LEU A 199 17.35 -1.34 -14.50
C LEU A 199 18.18 -2.42 -15.19
N GLY A 200 17.64 -3.63 -15.35
CA GLY A 200 18.32 -4.73 -16.04
C GLY A 200 18.53 -4.50 -17.54
N ALA A 201 17.75 -3.58 -18.13
CA ALA A 201 17.91 -3.16 -19.52
C ALA A 201 18.67 -1.81 -19.66
N CYS A 202 18.98 -1.14 -18.55
CA CYS A 202 19.68 0.14 -18.54
C CYS A 202 21.20 -0.04 -18.55
N LYS A 203 21.89 0.79 -19.33
CA LYS A 203 23.28 1.15 -19.02
C LYS A 203 23.27 2.26 -17.96
N ILE A 204 24.39 2.50 -17.28
CA ILE A 204 24.48 3.54 -16.23
C ILE A 204 24.04 4.90 -16.79
N GLY A 205 24.47 5.26 -18.01
CA GLY A 205 24.09 6.53 -18.65
C GLY A 205 22.61 6.62 -19.09
N ASP A 206 21.85 5.52 -19.06
CA ASP A 206 20.41 5.53 -19.39
C ASP A 206 19.53 5.84 -18.18
N LEU A 207 20.06 5.77 -16.97
CA LEU A 207 19.25 5.80 -15.74
C LEU A 207 18.39 7.07 -15.62
N GLN A 208 18.98 8.24 -15.79
CA GLN A 208 18.23 9.51 -15.70
C GLN A 208 17.11 9.56 -16.75
N ARG A 209 17.40 9.19 -18.00
CA ARG A 209 16.40 9.14 -19.08
C ARG A 209 15.30 8.15 -18.76
N ALA A 210 15.63 6.93 -18.31
CA ALA A 210 14.66 5.90 -17.99
C ALA A 210 13.68 6.32 -16.88
N PHE A 211 14.19 6.98 -15.83
CA PHE A 211 13.35 7.51 -14.75
C PHE A 211 12.48 8.68 -15.21
N ALA A 212 13.02 9.57 -16.04
CA ALA A 212 12.26 10.68 -16.60
C ALA A 212 11.12 10.20 -17.52
N GLU A 213 11.40 9.28 -18.43
CA GLU A 213 10.40 8.66 -19.30
C GLU A 213 9.36 7.90 -18.46
N GLY A 214 9.79 7.11 -17.46
CA GLY A 214 8.92 6.35 -16.60
C GLY A 214 7.96 7.23 -15.80
N MET A 215 8.44 8.32 -15.22
CA MET A 215 7.59 9.23 -14.47
C MET A 215 6.65 10.03 -15.38
N SER A 216 7.11 10.49 -16.54
CA SER A 216 6.27 11.19 -17.52
C SER A 216 5.12 10.31 -18.02
N ASP A 217 5.40 9.04 -18.38
CA ASP A 217 4.37 8.07 -18.80
C ASP A 217 3.39 7.81 -17.66
N LEU A 218 3.88 7.62 -16.43
CA LEU A 218 3.07 7.36 -15.25
C LEU A 218 2.12 8.51 -14.91
N CYS A 219 2.59 9.75 -14.94
CA CYS A 219 1.77 10.95 -14.75
C CYS A 219 0.73 11.09 -15.88
N GLY A 220 1.12 10.82 -17.12
CA GLY A 220 0.22 10.84 -18.27
C GLY A 220 -0.86 9.76 -18.19
N LEU A 221 -0.55 8.57 -17.68
CA LEU A 221 -1.54 7.51 -17.40
C LEU A 221 -2.47 7.90 -16.25
N HIS A 222 -1.91 8.44 -15.16
CA HIS A 222 -2.67 8.84 -13.98
C HIS A 222 -3.78 9.85 -14.32
N SER A 223 -3.47 10.83 -15.15
CA SER A 223 -4.46 11.85 -15.59
C SER A 223 -5.61 11.28 -16.45
N LYS A 224 -5.43 10.09 -17.02
CA LYS A 224 -6.39 9.41 -17.91
C LYS A 224 -7.20 8.31 -17.24
N THR A 225 -6.96 8.05 -15.95
CA THR A 225 -7.58 6.90 -15.27
C THR A 225 -9.09 6.97 -15.17
N GLY A 226 -9.68 8.18 -15.08
CA GLY A 226 -11.11 8.34 -14.80
C GLY A 226 -11.57 7.61 -13.54
N ILE A 227 -10.66 7.41 -12.57
CA ILE A 227 -10.86 6.56 -11.39
C ILE A 227 -12.03 7.00 -10.53
N ASP A 228 -12.35 8.29 -10.54
CA ASP A 228 -13.43 8.91 -9.80
C ASP A 228 -14.82 8.72 -10.44
N SER A 229 -14.92 8.18 -11.67
CA SER A 229 -16.20 8.00 -12.36
C SER A 229 -17.19 7.11 -11.59
N SER A 230 -16.72 6.19 -10.78
CA SER A 230 -17.54 5.35 -9.92
C SER A 230 -18.08 6.04 -8.66
N GLY A 231 -17.54 7.20 -8.30
CA GLY A 231 -17.79 7.88 -7.01
C GLY A 231 -17.14 7.21 -5.80
N GLU A 232 -16.41 6.11 -5.97
CA GLU A 232 -15.80 5.37 -4.86
C GLU A 232 -14.40 5.91 -4.50
N TYR A 233 -13.66 6.45 -5.44
CA TYR A 233 -12.27 6.88 -5.26
C TYR A 233 -12.12 8.39 -5.34
N LEU A 234 -11.06 8.90 -4.75
CA LEU A 234 -10.69 10.30 -4.89
C LEU A 234 -10.35 10.62 -6.36
N PRO A 235 -10.72 11.81 -6.83
CA PRO A 235 -10.35 12.25 -8.17
C PRO A 235 -8.84 12.34 -8.35
N SER A 236 -8.33 11.98 -9.52
CA SER A 236 -6.90 12.06 -9.86
C SER A 236 -6.31 13.47 -9.71
N ARG A 237 -7.14 14.53 -9.81
CA ARG A 237 -6.73 15.92 -9.57
C ARG A 237 -6.44 16.24 -8.10
N THR A 238 -6.99 15.46 -7.15
CA THR A 238 -6.79 15.63 -5.70
C THR A 238 -5.90 14.56 -5.11
N ASP A 239 -6.03 13.32 -5.56
CA ASP A 239 -5.20 12.19 -5.15
C ASP A 239 -4.12 11.95 -6.22
N ARG A 240 -3.00 12.65 -6.07
CA ARG A 240 -1.88 12.62 -7.01
C ARG A 240 -0.82 11.58 -6.62
N GLN A 241 -1.25 10.41 -6.12
CA GLN A 241 -0.32 9.37 -5.68
C GLN A 241 0.05 8.46 -6.85
N VAL A 242 1.33 8.51 -7.23
CA VAL A 242 1.93 7.63 -8.21
C VAL A 242 3.18 6.96 -7.62
N GLY A 243 3.48 5.74 -8.06
CA GLY A 243 4.64 5.00 -7.61
C GLY A 243 5.49 4.52 -8.78
N LEU A 244 6.69 5.10 -8.93
CA LEU A 244 7.68 4.62 -9.87
C LEU A 244 8.71 3.75 -9.14
N GLY A 245 8.58 2.44 -9.30
CA GLY A 245 9.50 1.46 -8.72
C GLY A 245 10.64 1.07 -9.67
N VAL A 246 11.43 0.10 -9.25
CA VAL A 246 12.52 -0.45 -10.05
C VAL A 246 12.46 -1.97 -10.08
N LEU A 247 12.93 -2.57 -11.16
CA LEU A 247 13.20 -3.99 -11.26
C LEU A 247 14.56 -4.21 -11.94
N GLY A 248 15.17 -5.39 -11.74
CA GLY A 248 16.41 -5.75 -12.37
C GLY A 248 17.69 -5.12 -11.77
N LEU A 249 17.64 -4.64 -10.50
CA LEU A 249 18.84 -4.11 -9.82
C LEU A 249 20.00 -5.12 -9.82
N ALA A 250 19.72 -6.39 -9.48
CA ALA A 250 20.74 -7.45 -9.51
C ALA A 250 21.40 -7.57 -10.88
N ASN A 251 20.65 -7.42 -11.97
CA ASN A 251 21.15 -7.47 -13.32
C ASN A 251 22.07 -6.28 -13.63
N LEU A 252 21.65 -5.06 -13.27
CA LEU A 252 22.47 -3.85 -13.43
C LEU A 252 23.81 -3.99 -12.69
N LEU A 253 23.76 -4.41 -11.42
CA LEU A 253 24.96 -4.59 -10.60
C LEU A 253 25.89 -5.66 -11.19
N ARG A 254 25.34 -6.82 -11.58
CA ARG A 254 26.10 -7.92 -12.20
C ARG A 254 26.78 -7.49 -13.51
N GLN A 255 26.06 -6.78 -14.37
CA GLN A 255 26.60 -6.27 -15.64
C GLN A 255 27.79 -5.33 -15.45
N ASN A 256 27.88 -4.70 -14.29
CA ASN A 256 28.94 -3.75 -13.95
C ASN A 256 29.95 -4.30 -12.93
N ASN A 257 29.90 -5.61 -12.64
CA ASN A 257 30.77 -6.29 -11.65
C ASN A 257 30.73 -5.65 -10.26
N VAL A 258 29.55 -5.20 -9.82
CA VAL A 258 29.33 -4.57 -8.51
C VAL A 258 28.52 -5.54 -7.63
N THR A 259 28.97 -5.75 -6.40
CA THR A 259 28.22 -6.52 -5.40
C THR A 259 27.16 -5.65 -4.71
N TYR A 260 26.16 -6.28 -4.08
CA TYR A 260 25.18 -5.55 -3.25
C TYR A 260 25.84 -4.81 -2.07
N ALA A 261 26.91 -5.37 -1.47
CA ALA A 261 27.63 -4.72 -0.38
C ALA A 261 28.28 -3.42 -0.86
N GLN A 262 29.05 -3.49 -1.96
CA GLN A 262 29.68 -2.29 -2.56
C GLN A 262 28.66 -1.23 -2.95
N PHE A 263 27.53 -1.65 -3.53
CA PHE A 263 26.46 -0.73 -3.89
C PHE A 263 25.80 -0.12 -2.65
N GLY A 264 25.55 -0.91 -1.58
CA GLY A 264 25.00 -0.42 -0.32
C GLY A 264 25.88 0.62 0.36
N GLU A 265 27.19 0.38 0.40
CA GLU A 265 28.18 1.34 0.93
C GLU A 265 28.21 2.63 0.10
N ALA A 266 28.21 2.51 -1.23
CA ALA A 266 28.19 3.66 -2.12
C ALA A 266 26.89 4.48 -2.01
N LEU A 267 25.74 3.79 -1.82
CA LEU A 267 24.44 4.44 -1.65
C LEU A 267 24.38 5.19 -0.30
N ALA A 268 24.90 4.59 0.78
CA ALA A 268 24.99 5.26 2.07
C ALA A 268 25.85 6.53 1.98
N ALA A 269 27.03 6.44 1.38
CA ALA A 269 27.89 7.59 1.16
C ALA A 269 27.19 8.69 0.34
N THR A 270 26.49 8.31 -0.75
CA THR A 270 25.75 9.27 -1.58
C THR A 270 24.65 9.98 -0.80
N ASN A 271 23.92 9.28 0.09
CA ASN A 271 22.90 9.88 0.95
C ASN A 271 23.49 10.86 1.97
N ASP A 272 24.74 10.63 2.42
CA ASP A 272 25.47 11.52 3.32
C ASP A 272 26.15 12.67 2.57
N GLY A 273 25.92 12.80 1.27
CA GLY A 273 26.51 13.84 0.41
C GLY A 273 27.97 13.57 0.04
N ILE A 274 28.47 12.36 0.27
CA ILE A 274 29.84 11.95 -0.05
C ILE A 274 29.81 11.20 -1.40
N PRO A 275 30.58 11.63 -2.40
CA PRO A 275 30.69 10.89 -3.65
C PRO A 275 31.17 9.46 -3.44
N GLY A 276 30.39 8.48 -3.85
CA GLY A 276 30.81 7.09 -3.83
C GLY A 276 31.97 6.82 -4.80
N LEU A 277 32.85 5.88 -4.47
CA LEU A 277 34.04 5.55 -5.27
C LEU A 277 33.74 4.46 -6.31
N GLY A 278 34.44 4.50 -7.42
CA GLY A 278 34.40 3.49 -8.47
C GLY A 278 33.04 3.33 -9.15
N THR A 279 32.83 2.18 -9.79
CA THR A 279 31.59 1.90 -10.53
C THR A 279 30.36 1.85 -9.63
N ALA A 280 30.50 1.35 -8.40
CA ALA A 280 29.40 1.34 -7.43
C ALA A 280 28.94 2.77 -7.07
N GLY A 281 29.91 3.67 -6.84
CA GLY A 281 29.63 5.09 -6.58
C GLY A 281 28.98 5.79 -7.76
N LEU A 282 29.41 5.48 -8.98
CA LEU A 282 28.81 6.01 -10.19
C LEU A 282 27.33 5.56 -10.32
N ILE A 283 27.04 4.28 -10.11
CA ILE A 283 25.65 3.76 -10.15
C ILE A 283 24.79 4.43 -9.07
N ALA A 284 25.29 4.52 -7.83
CA ALA A 284 24.57 5.15 -6.73
C ALA A 284 24.27 6.63 -7.00
N GLY A 285 25.27 7.39 -7.48
CA GLY A 285 25.13 8.79 -7.83
C GLY A 285 24.15 9.04 -8.97
N GLU A 286 24.22 8.24 -10.05
CA GLU A 286 23.30 8.35 -11.20
C GLU A 286 21.86 7.96 -10.81
N LEU A 287 21.66 6.93 -9.99
CA LEU A 287 20.35 6.57 -9.47
C LEU A 287 19.77 7.69 -8.58
N TYR A 288 20.58 8.27 -7.72
CA TYR A 288 20.16 9.40 -6.88
C TYR A 288 19.66 10.58 -7.75
N LYS A 289 20.45 10.99 -8.75
CA LYS A 289 20.06 12.05 -9.69
C LYS A 289 18.79 11.68 -10.48
N ALA A 290 18.67 10.44 -10.92
CA ALA A 290 17.52 9.94 -11.66
C ALA A 290 16.24 10.01 -10.82
N ILE A 291 16.30 9.63 -9.55
CA ILE A 291 15.18 9.70 -8.61
C ILE A 291 14.78 11.17 -8.36
N GLN A 292 15.76 12.04 -8.15
CA GLN A 292 15.48 13.48 -7.96
C GLN A 292 14.85 14.09 -9.21
N GLY A 293 15.37 13.80 -10.39
CA GLY A 293 14.79 14.28 -11.66
C GLY A 293 13.38 13.76 -11.90
N ALA A 294 13.08 12.50 -11.56
CA ALA A 294 11.72 11.96 -11.62
C ALA A 294 10.78 12.66 -10.63
N ALA A 295 11.25 12.97 -9.42
CA ALA A 295 10.47 13.70 -8.43
C ALA A 295 10.11 15.12 -8.90
N GLU A 296 11.02 15.79 -9.63
CA GLU A 296 10.72 17.11 -10.24
C GLU A 296 9.62 17.02 -11.30
N ILE A 297 9.63 15.98 -12.13
CA ILE A 297 8.59 15.75 -13.16
C ILE A 297 7.22 15.50 -12.51
N ALA A 298 7.19 14.86 -11.35
CA ALA A 298 5.95 14.54 -10.64
C ALA A 298 5.31 15.73 -9.90
N ARG A 299 6.04 16.83 -9.69
CA ARG A 299 5.55 18.07 -9.05
C ARG A 299 4.68 18.92 -9.97
#